data_8f081c2b7791323260ee53ab75e9e437
#
_entry.id   8f081c2b7791323260ee53ab75e9e437
#
_cell.length_a   1.000
_cell.length_b   1.000
_cell.length_c   1.000
_cell.angle_alpha   90.00
_cell.angle_beta   90.00
_cell.angle_gamma   90.00
#
_symmetry.space_group_name_H-M   'P 1'
#
loop_
_entity.id
_entity.type
_entity.pdbx_description
1 polymer ?
#
loop_
_entity_poly.entity_id
_entity_poly.type
_entity_poly.pdbx_seq_one_letter_code
_entity_poly.pdbx_strand_id
1 'polypeptide(L)'
;MAVDKKSKSRSARAGVIFPVGRIHRHLKEGRFAERISSDAPVFMAAVLQQVVEEIFKEAQTRKENKSAKRLTPNNILTAIRKDKELNEIFKDIVIREGGVPRADKKEKDAKGRRKSQSN
;
A
#
# COMPACT_ATOMS: atom_id res chain seq x y z
N MET A 1 26.22 36.64 8.69
CA MET A 1 26.35 35.20 8.32
C MET A 1 25.13 34.80 7.53
N ALA A 2 25.29 34.49 6.27
CA ALA A 2 24.19 33.90 5.49
C ALA A 2 23.94 32.49 5.99
N VAL A 3 22.79 32.25 6.60
CA VAL A 3 22.31 30.91 6.88
C VAL A 3 21.95 30.29 5.53
N ASP A 4 22.71 29.29 5.10
CA ASP A 4 22.37 28.48 3.93
C ASP A 4 20.97 27.92 4.12
N LYS A 5 19.98 28.58 3.55
CA LYS A 5 18.63 28.03 3.49
C LYS A 5 18.66 26.87 2.50
N LYS A 6 18.90 25.68 3.03
CA LYS A 6 18.72 24.44 2.26
C LYS A 6 17.38 24.50 1.54
N SER A 7 17.41 24.49 0.22
CA SER A 7 16.18 24.52 -0.56
C SER A 7 15.33 23.28 -0.23
N LYS A 8 14.06 23.47 0.08
CA LYS A 8 13.13 22.39 0.33
C LYS A 8 12.87 21.60 -0.95
N SER A 9 12.81 20.28 -0.84
CA SER A 9 12.38 19.41 -1.94
C SER A 9 10.94 19.74 -2.37
N ARG A 10 10.56 19.32 -3.58
CA ARG A 10 9.17 19.48 -4.06
C ARG A 10 8.19 18.75 -3.15
N SER A 11 8.54 17.55 -2.65
CA SER A 11 7.74 16.79 -1.69
C SER A 11 7.54 17.56 -0.38
N ALA A 12 8.59 18.14 0.17
CA ALA A 12 8.51 18.93 1.40
C ALA A 12 7.64 20.19 1.22
N ARG A 13 7.73 20.86 0.07
CA ARG A 13 6.89 22.03 -0.24
C ARG A 13 5.41 21.67 -0.39
N ALA A 14 5.13 20.51 -0.95
CA ALA A 14 3.77 20.00 -1.13
C ALA A 14 3.19 19.36 0.13
N GLY A 15 3.99 19.13 1.18
CA GLY A 15 3.56 18.45 2.40
C GLY A 15 3.31 16.95 2.24
N VAL A 16 3.93 16.31 1.25
CA VAL A 16 3.84 14.87 1.01
C VAL A 16 5.16 14.17 1.31
N ILE A 17 5.09 12.91 1.71
CA ILE A 17 6.26 12.08 1.98
C ILE A 17 6.79 11.45 0.70
N PHE A 18 5.90 11.07 -0.22
CA PHE A 18 6.26 10.43 -1.48
C PHE A 18 7.06 11.35 -2.40
N PRO A 19 8.00 10.81 -3.17
CA PRO A 19 8.98 11.59 -3.93
C PRO A 19 8.37 12.16 -5.22
N VAL A 20 7.95 13.43 -5.18
CA VAL A 20 7.34 14.15 -6.31
C VAL A 20 8.26 14.18 -7.53
N GLY A 21 9.55 14.46 -7.35
CA GLY A 21 10.52 14.53 -8.44
C GLY A 21 10.71 13.21 -9.18
N ARG A 22 10.74 12.08 -8.46
CA ARG A 22 10.81 10.73 -9.06
C ARG A 22 9.56 10.41 -9.85
N ILE A 23 8.40 10.71 -9.30
CA ILE A 23 7.12 10.48 -9.98
C ILE A 23 7.06 11.29 -11.26
N HIS A 24 7.47 12.56 -11.24
CA HIS A 24 7.54 13.39 -12.42
C HIS A 24 8.44 12.78 -13.50
N ARG A 25 9.62 12.29 -13.12
CA ARG A 25 10.53 11.60 -14.03
C ARG A 25 9.90 10.37 -14.65
N HIS A 26 9.27 9.52 -13.86
CA HIS A 26 8.59 8.32 -14.36
C HIS A 26 7.44 8.63 -15.29
N LEU A 27 6.68 9.67 -15.02
CA LEU A 27 5.62 10.11 -15.90
C LEU A 27 6.15 10.59 -17.26
N LYS A 28 7.28 11.29 -17.27
CA LYS A 28 7.95 11.71 -18.51
C LYS A 28 8.52 10.52 -19.29
N GLU A 29 9.23 9.63 -18.63
CA GLU A 29 9.86 8.44 -19.24
C GLU A 29 8.82 7.49 -19.82
N GLY A 30 7.66 7.35 -19.18
CA GLY A 30 6.56 6.51 -19.65
C GLY A 30 5.80 7.07 -20.85
N ARG A 31 6.06 8.30 -21.24
CA ARG A 31 5.41 8.99 -22.39
C ARG A 31 3.88 8.91 -22.38
N PHE A 32 3.30 9.07 -21.20
CA PHE A 32 1.84 9.04 -21.04
C PHE A 32 1.14 10.26 -21.66
N ALA A 33 1.86 11.36 -21.81
CA ALA A 33 1.40 12.57 -22.47
C ALA A 33 2.60 13.37 -23.02
N GLU A 34 2.37 14.25 -23.99
CA GLU A 34 3.42 15.13 -24.53
C GLU A 34 3.92 16.12 -23.49
N ARG A 35 3.01 16.62 -22.66
CA ARG A 35 3.30 17.56 -21.58
C ARG A 35 2.74 17.07 -20.27
N ILE A 36 3.48 17.30 -19.21
CA ILE A 36 3.07 16.98 -17.85
C ILE A 36 3.19 18.24 -17.02
N SER A 37 2.08 18.72 -16.46
CA SER A 37 2.08 19.88 -15.58
C SER A 37 2.89 19.60 -14.32
N SER A 38 3.40 20.64 -13.68
CA SER A 38 4.14 20.49 -12.42
C SER A 38 3.27 19.99 -11.24
N ASP A 39 1.96 20.18 -11.34
CA ASP A 39 1.00 19.75 -10.30
C ASP A 39 0.60 18.28 -10.40
N ALA A 40 0.68 17.69 -11.60
CA ALA A 40 0.31 16.29 -11.80
C ALA A 40 1.10 15.30 -10.92
N PRO A 41 2.44 15.37 -10.84
CA PRO A 41 3.21 14.50 -9.96
C PRO A 41 2.96 14.78 -8.48
N VAL A 42 2.63 15.99 -8.08
CA VAL A 42 2.26 16.32 -6.70
C VAL A 42 0.97 15.62 -6.31
N PHE A 43 -0.05 15.71 -7.15
CA PHE A 43 -1.32 15.02 -6.94
C PHE A 43 -1.16 13.51 -6.91
N MET A 44 -0.38 12.97 -7.85
CA MET A 44 -0.11 11.53 -7.90
C MET A 44 0.64 11.05 -6.64
N ALA A 45 1.60 11.81 -6.14
CA ALA A 45 2.31 11.50 -4.91
C ALA A 45 1.36 11.42 -3.71
N ALA A 46 0.43 12.36 -3.60
CA ALA A 46 -0.58 12.37 -2.54
C ALA A 46 -1.52 11.16 -2.62
N VAL A 47 -1.96 10.79 -3.82
CA VAL A 47 -2.81 9.61 -4.04
C VAL A 47 -2.08 8.33 -3.68
N LEU A 48 -0.85 8.15 -4.14
CA LEU A 48 -0.04 6.97 -3.83
C LEU A 48 0.24 6.85 -2.34
N GLN A 49 0.54 7.96 -1.67
CA GLN A 49 0.72 7.99 -0.23
C GLN A 49 -0.54 7.53 0.50
N GLN A 50 -1.70 8.01 0.10
CA GLN A 50 -2.98 7.63 0.69
C GLN A 50 -3.27 6.14 0.50
N VAL A 51 -3.02 5.60 -0.68
CA VAL A 51 -3.20 4.17 -0.96
C VAL A 51 -2.30 3.31 -0.08
N VAL A 52 -1.04 3.67 0.06
CA VAL A 52 -0.08 2.96 0.93
C VAL A 52 -0.50 3.02 2.39
N GLU A 53 -0.95 4.18 2.86
CA GLU A 53 -1.45 4.34 4.24
C GLU A 53 -2.67 3.45 4.51
N GLU A 54 -3.60 3.36 3.59
CA GLU A 54 -4.77 2.48 3.69
C GLU A 54 -4.36 1.00 3.78
N ILE A 55 -3.43 0.58 2.92
CA ILE A 55 -2.90 -0.80 2.95
C ILE A 55 -2.27 -1.11 4.30
N PHE A 56 -1.46 -0.21 4.84
CA PHE A 56 -0.80 -0.42 6.13
C PHE A 56 -1.79 -0.44 7.30
N LYS A 57 -2.80 0.41 7.30
CA LYS A 57 -3.87 0.39 8.31
C LYS A 57 -4.61 -0.94 8.30
N GLU A 58 -5.02 -1.41 7.14
CA GLU A 58 -5.69 -2.71 6.98
C GLU A 58 -4.77 -3.88 7.39
N ALA A 59 -3.51 -3.85 6.99
CA ALA A 59 -2.54 -4.87 7.37
C ALA A 59 -2.32 -4.93 8.88
N GLN A 60 -2.26 -3.78 9.53
CA GLN A 60 -2.12 -3.69 10.98
C GLN A 60 -3.35 -4.23 11.72
N THR A 61 -4.54 -3.92 11.23
CA THR A 61 -5.80 -4.39 11.80
C THR A 61 -5.97 -5.89 11.69
N ARG A 62 -5.50 -6.48 10.60
CA ARG A 62 -5.67 -7.91 10.29
C ARG A 62 -4.53 -8.81 10.76
N LYS A 63 -3.54 -8.30 11.49
CA LYS A 63 -2.48 -9.14 12.08
C LYS A 63 -3.10 -10.14 13.06
N GLU A 64 -2.69 -11.40 12.98
CA GLU A 64 -3.10 -12.43 13.95
C GLU A 64 -2.66 -12.09 15.37
N ASN A 65 -1.42 -11.67 15.48
CA ASN A 65 -0.85 -11.22 16.76
C ASN A 65 -0.72 -9.71 16.75
N LYS A 66 -1.68 -9.02 17.36
CA LYS A 66 -1.69 -7.55 17.43
C LYS A 66 -0.51 -6.97 18.22
N SER A 67 0.13 -7.75 19.08
CA SER A 67 1.33 -7.35 19.79
C SER A 67 2.61 -7.55 18.97
N ALA A 68 2.55 -8.24 17.83
CA ALA A 68 3.68 -8.38 16.93
C ALA A 68 4.10 -7.01 16.36
N LYS A 69 5.37 -6.67 16.51
CA LYS A 69 5.91 -5.39 16.08
C LYS A 69 6.22 -5.32 14.59
N ARG A 70 6.23 -6.46 13.90
CA ARG A 70 6.61 -6.56 12.49
C ARG A 70 5.39 -6.71 11.59
N LEU A 71 5.34 -5.95 10.50
CA LEU A 71 4.48 -6.21 9.37
C LEU A 71 5.22 -7.11 8.37
N THR A 72 4.60 -8.21 7.99
CA THR A 72 5.17 -9.17 7.04
C THR A 72 4.54 -9.00 5.65
N PRO A 73 5.17 -9.49 4.58
CA PRO A 73 4.55 -9.51 3.25
C PRO A 73 3.18 -10.20 3.24
N ASN A 74 2.99 -11.24 4.04
CA ASN A 74 1.70 -11.91 4.16
C ASN A 74 0.62 -11.01 4.79
N ASN A 75 0.97 -10.16 5.75
CA ASN A 75 0.02 -9.19 6.32
C ASN A 75 -0.47 -8.21 5.24
N ILE A 76 0.43 -7.72 4.39
CA ILE A 76 0.11 -6.81 3.29
C ILE A 76 -0.75 -7.51 2.24
N LEU A 77 -0.38 -8.73 1.83
CA LEU A 77 -1.15 -9.54 0.91
C LEU A 77 -2.57 -9.78 1.42
N THR A 78 -2.70 -10.18 2.67
CA THR A 78 -3.99 -10.43 3.31
C THR A 78 -4.86 -9.18 3.34
N ALA A 79 -4.27 -8.03 3.68
CA ALA A 79 -4.97 -6.74 3.66
C ALA A 79 -5.53 -6.42 2.28
N ILE A 80 -4.72 -6.56 1.23
CA ILE A 80 -5.12 -6.28 -0.15
C ILE A 80 -6.21 -7.26 -0.61
N ARG A 81 -6.06 -8.56 -0.36
CA ARG A 81 -7.00 -9.60 -0.83
C ARG A 81 -8.33 -9.59 -0.08
N LYS A 82 -8.35 -9.13 1.16
CA LYS A 82 -9.57 -9.08 1.98
C LYS A 82 -10.35 -7.77 1.85
N ASP A 83 -9.72 -6.70 1.41
CA ASP A 83 -10.40 -5.46 1.08
C ASP A 83 -10.91 -5.53 -0.37
N LYS A 84 -12.20 -5.36 -0.56
CA LYS A 84 -12.85 -5.51 -1.87
C LYS A 84 -12.32 -4.51 -2.90
N GLU A 85 -12.17 -3.26 -2.51
CA GLU A 85 -11.70 -2.19 -3.40
C GLU A 85 -10.21 -2.35 -3.73
N LEU A 86 -9.38 -2.62 -2.74
CA LEU A 86 -7.95 -2.86 -2.95
C LEU A 86 -7.71 -4.11 -3.79
N ASN A 87 -8.48 -5.17 -3.58
CA ASN A 87 -8.36 -6.38 -4.38
C ASN A 87 -8.72 -6.15 -5.86
N GLU A 88 -9.73 -5.33 -6.15
CA GLU A 88 -10.08 -4.96 -7.52
C GLU A 88 -8.91 -4.22 -8.22
N ILE A 89 -8.27 -3.30 -7.53
CA ILE A 89 -7.15 -2.52 -8.09
C ILE A 89 -5.90 -3.40 -8.28
N PHE A 90 -5.61 -4.28 -7.33
CA PHE A 90 -4.35 -5.02 -7.26
C PHE A 90 -4.50 -6.54 -7.47
N LYS A 91 -5.58 -6.99 -8.06
CA LYS A 91 -5.84 -8.43 -8.26
C LYS A 91 -4.74 -9.17 -9.04
N ASP A 92 -4.08 -8.51 -9.96
CA ASP A 92 -3.06 -9.08 -10.83
C ASP A 92 -1.64 -8.96 -10.23
N ILE A 93 -1.49 -8.35 -9.07
CA ILE A 93 -0.19 -8.17 -8.41
C ILE A 93 0.16 -9.40 -7.59
N VAL A 94 1.36 -9.91 -7.82
CA VAL A 94 1.97 -10.99 -7.02
C VAL A 94 2.94 -10.35 -6.03
N ILE A 95 2.74 -10.63 -4.74
CA ILE A 95 3.63 -10.19 -3.68
C ILE A 95 4.62 -11.32 -3.38
N ARG A 96 5.89 -11.09 -3.67
CA ARG A 96 6.94 -12.06 -3.37
C ARG A 96 6.97 -12.34 -1.86
N GLU A 97 7.07 -13.61 -1.49
CA GLU A 97 7.05 -14.07 -0.08
C GLU A 97 5.74 -13.77 0.67
N GLY A 98 4.72 -13.30 -0.03
CA GLY A 98 3.40 -13.05 0.58
C GLY A 98 2.67 -14.34 0.95
N GLY A 99 2.87 -15.41 0.19
CA GLY A 99 2.20 -16.70 0.41
C GLY A 99 0.71 -16.64 0.08
N VAL A 100 -0.09 -17.29 0.90
CA VAL A 100 -1.56 -17.34 0.76
C VAL A 100 -2.19 -16.38 1.77
N PRO A 101 -3.26 -15.63 1.40
CA PRO A 101 -3.99 -14.79 2.34
C PRO A 101 -4.52 -15.60 3.51
N ARG A 102 -4.43 -15.05 4.72
CA ARG A 102 -4.93 -15.71 5.91
C ARG A 102 -6.45 -15.73 5.95
N ALA A 103 -7.02 -16.88 6.32
CA ALA A 103 -8.45 -17.01 6.50
C ALA A 103 -8.92 -16.21 7.74
N ASP A 104 -10.09 -15.59 7.63
CA ASP A 104 -10.71 -14.94 8.77
C ASP A 104 -11.10 -15.96 9.85
N LYS A 105 -11.15 -15.52 11.10
CA LYS A 105 -11.46 -16.39 12.25
C LYS A 105 -12.76 -17.16 12.05
N LYS A 106 -13.78 -16.52 11.48
CA LYS A 106 -15.07 -17.16 11.16
C LYS A 106 -14.96 -18.30 10.14
N GLU A 107 -14.07 -18.16 9.15
CA GLU A 107 -13.83 -19.22 8.15
C GLU A 107 -13.10 -20.42 8.77
N LYS A 108 -12.19 -20.18 9.72
CA LYS A 108 -11.47 -21.23 10.44
C LYS A 108 -12.45 -22.06 11.29
N ASP A 109 -13.36 -21.41 12.00
CA ASP A 109 -14.36 -22.05 12.82
C ASP A 109 -15.35 -22.89 11.99
N ALA A 110 -15.76 -22.39 10.82
CA ALA A 110 -16.62 -23.12 9.89
C ALA A 110 -15.96 -24.37 9.30
N LYS A 111 -14.65 -24.28 8.96
CA LYS A 111 -13.87 -25.45 8.50
C LYS A 111 -13.61 -26.47 9.62
N GLY A 112 -13.41 -26.01 10.84
CA GLY A 112 -13.27 -26.85 12.03
C GLY A 112 -14.53 -27.66 12.31
N ARG A 113 -15.71 -27.03 12.24
CA ARG A 113 -17.01 -27.69 12.42
C ARG A 113 -17.28 -28.77 11.36
N ARG A 114 -16.93 -28.50 10.08
CA ARG A 114 -17.12 -29.50 9.01
C ARG A 114 -16.25 -30.75 9.20
N LYS A 115 -15.04 -30.60 9.73
CA LYS A 115 -14.16 -31.74 10.01
C LYS A 115 -14.63 -32.59 11.21
N SER A 116 -15.28 -31.99 12.20
CA SER A 116 -15.82 -32.72 13.34
C SER A 116 -17.13 -33.45 13.04
N GLN A 117 -17.83 -33.09 11.96
CA GLN A 117 -19.07 -33.75 11.54
C GLN A 117 -18.86 -34.87 10.50
N SER A 118 -17.65 -35.03 9.97
CA SER A 118 -17.33 -36.06 8.97
C SER A 118 -16.68 -37.33 9.52
N ASN A 119 -16.66 -37.50 10.84
CA ASN A 119 -16.25 -38.72 11.51
C ASN A 119 -17.44 -39.52 12.02
#